data_a45916df50773623889cd69ce7e5d856
#
_entry.id   a45916df50773623889cd69ce7e5d856
#
_cell.length_a   1.000
_cell.length_b   1.000
_cell.length_c   1.000
_cell.angle_alpha   90.00
_cell.angle_beta   90.00
_cell.angle_gamma   90.00
#
_symmetry.space_group_name_H-M   'P 1'
#
loop_
_entity.id
_entity.type
_entity.pdbx_description
1 polymer ?
#
loop_
_entity_poly.entity_id
_entity_poly.type
_entity_poly.pdbx_seq_one_letter_code
_entity_poly.pdbx_strand_id
1 'polypeptide(L)'
;MDTTVASNRYRSSHDPSNDVHKKFVLIDTPGHGKLRHFALESVVEPKNLKGIMFVVDAATLSNDTEDIVEGGLTEAAEYLHDILLTLQKRYTSSKSSKGPSEMPVLIAANKLDLFTALPAKLVGSSLEAELTRIRASRSKGLLDSGIGMDDNSAEDRDVLGGAGEGAFKFGMMEEYNIPIEVSGGSVMGSEGTDVQNWWQWIANHL
;
A
#
# COMPACT_ATOMS: atom_id res chain seq x y z
N MET A 1 -13.06 -15.69 -3.59
CA MET A 1 -14.26 -15.08 -4.21
C MET A 1 -13.90 -14.64 -5.63
N ASP A 2 -14.60 -15.19 -6.62
CA ASP A 2 -14.41 -14.77 -8.00
C ASP A 2 -15.22 -13.49 -8.24
N THR A 3 -14.54 -12.38 -8.50
CA THR A 3 -15.16 -11.09 -8.77
C THR A 3 -14.92 -10.70 -10.23
N THR A 4 -15.97 -10.30 -10.93
CA THR A 4 -15.89 -9.81 -12.31
C THR A 4 -16.07 -8.30 -12.34
N VAL A 5 -15.11 -7.58 -12.93
CA VAL A 5 -15.18 -6.13 -13.13
C VAL A 5 -15.47 -5.86 -14.62
N ALA A 6 -16.53 -5.14 -14.89
CA ALA A 6 -16.80 -4.61 -16.23
C ALA A 6 -15.97 -3.35 -16.48
N SER A 7 -15.10 -3.36 -17.48
CA SER A 7 -14.38 -2.15 -17.89
C SER A 7 -15.33 -1.16 -18.53
N ASN A 8 -15.74 -0.11 -17.81
CA ASN A 8 -16.57 0.97 -18.33
C ASN A 8 -15.73 1.88 -19.27
N ARG A 9 -15.48 1.45 -20.50
CA ARG A 9 -15.12 2.38 -21.57
C ARG A 9 -16.41 2.96 -22.13
N TYR A 10 -16.46 4.28 -22.22
CA TYR A 10 -17.53 5.04 -22.87
C TYR A 10 -17.93 4.36 -24.19
N ARG A 11 -19.08 3.71 -24.22
CA ARG A 11 -19.61 3.02 -25.37
C ARG A 11 -21.02 3.47 -25.67
N SER A 12 -21.24 3.70 -26.95
CA SER A 12 -22.54 3.80 -27.55
C SER A 12 -23.40 2.59 -27.19
N SER A 13 -24.61 2.81 -26.71
CA SER A 13 -25.57 1.84 -26.16
C SER A 13 -26.06 0.74 -27.14
N HIS A 14 -25.33 0.45 -28.21
CA HIS A 14 -25.78 -0.44 -29.29
C HIS A 14 -24.78 -1.52 -29.74
N ASP A 15 -23.73 -1.84 -28.99
CA ASP A 15 -22.84 -2.95 -29.37
C ASP A 15 -22.79 -4.03 -28.26
N PRO A 16 -23.60 -5.09 -28.39
CA PRO A 16 -23.67 -6.14 -27.36
C PRO A 16 -22.53 -7.17 -27.42
N SER A 17 -21.52 -6.99 -28.28
CA SER A 17 -20.64 -8.10 -28.65
C SER A 17 -19.26 -8.12 -28.02
N ASN A 18 -18.95 -7.23 -27.05
CA ASN A 18 -17.56 -7.16 -26.52
C ASN A 18 -17.45 -6.70 -25.06
N ASP A 19 -18.29 -7.17 -24.18
CA ASP A 19 -18.03 -7.08 -22.73
C ASP A 19 -16.91 -8.07 -22.36
N VAL A 20 -15.66 -7.59 -22.46
CA VAL A 20 -14.52 -8.34 -21.95
C VAL A 20 -14.56 -8.26 -20.43
N HIS A 21 -15.26 -9.20 -19.81
CA HIS A 21 -15.23 -9.36 -18.36
C HIS A 21 -13.86 -9.91 -17.94
N LYS A 22 -13.03 -9.04 -17.36
CA LYS A 22 -11.78 -9.48 -16.76
C LYS A 22 -12.10 -10.15 -15.42
N LYS A 23 -11.62 -11.37 -15.23
CA LYS A 23 -11.76 -12.12 -13.98
C LYS A 23 -10.49 -11.99 -13.16
N PHE A 24 -10.62 -11.82 -11.86
CA PHE A 24 -9.49 -11.80 -10.92
C PHE A 24 -9.87 -12.51 -9.62
N VAL A 25 -8.87 -12.88 -8.85
CA VAL A 25 -9.01 -13.45 -7.51
C VAL A 25 -8.61 -12.38 -6.51
N LEU A 26 -9.51 -12.07 -5.58
CA LEU A 26 -9.20 -11.23 -4.44
C LEU A 26 -8.77 -12.13 -3.28
N ILE A 27 -7.56 -11.89 -2.77
CA ILE A 27 -7.01 -12.59 -1.61
C ILE A 27 -7.08 -11.63 -0.44
N ASP A 28 -7.95 -11.92 0.52
CA ASP A 28 -8.03 -11.19 1.78
C ASP A 28 -7.01 -11.75 2.77
N THR A 29 -6.22 -10.87 3.37
CA THR A 29 -5.18 -11.25 4.32
C THR A 29 -5.43 -10.59 5.68
N PRO A 30 -5.20 -11.32 6.80
CA PRO A 30 -5.41 -10.77 8.13
C PRO A 30 -4.52 -9.57 8.42
N GLY A 31 -5.08 -8.47 8.93
CA GLY A 31 -4.33 -7.28 9.36
C GLY A 31 -3.64 -7.43 10.72
N HIS A 32 -4.03 -8.43 11.52
CA HIS A 32 -3.50 -8.63 12.87
C HIS A 32 -1.99 -8.97 12.86
N GLY A 33 -1.20 -8.31 13.69
CA GLY A 33 0.28 -8.38 13.69
C GLY A 33 0.86 -9.79 13.64
N LYS A 34 0.29 -10.76 14.37
CA LYS A 34 0.74 -12.17 14.36
C LYS A 34 0.52 -12.89 13.03
N LEU A 35 -0.38 -12.40 12.19
CA LEU A 35 -0.79 -13.04 10.93
C LEU A 35 -0.31 -12.29 9.68
N ARG A 36 0.41 -11.17 9.84
CA ARG A 36 0.94 -10.36 8.72
C ARG A 36 1.88 -11.13 7.80
N HIS A 37 2.52 -12.19 8.33
CA HIS A 37 3.42 -13.02 7.52
C HIS A 37 2.73 -13.63 6.31
N PHE A 38 1.43 -13.98 6.37
CA PHE A 38 0.69 -14.50 5.22
C PHE A 38 0.64 -13.51 4.04
N ALA A 39 0.47 -12.22 4.35
CA ALA A 39 0.50 -11.19 3.31
C ALA A 39 1.92 -11.01 2.76
N LEU A 40 2.92 -10.94 3.64
CA LEU A 40 4.33 -10.76 3.24
C LEU A 40 4.82 -11.94 2.39
N GLU A 41 4.48 -13.18 2.71
CA GLU A 41 4.80 -14.34 1.88
C GLU A 41 4.20 -14.22 0.47
N SER A 42 2.95 -13.76 0.36
CA SER A 42 2.29 -13.53 -0.92
C SER A 42 2.96 -12.43 -1.75
N VAL A 43 3.61 -11.47 -1.10
CA VAL A 43 4.37 -10.38 -1.74
C VAL A 43 5.76 -10.83 -2.18
N VAL A 44 6.42 -11.68 -1.39
CA VAL A 44 7.76 -12.21 -1.69
C VAL A 44 7.74 -13.09 -2.94
N GLU A 45 6.75 -13.99 -3.03
CA GLU A 45 6.60 -14.91 -4.16
C GLU A 45 5.26 -14.71 -4.91
N PRO A 46 5.08 -13.58 -5.59
CA PRO A 46 3.79 -13.28 -6.20
C PRO A 46 3.55 -14.14 -7.43
N LYS A 47 2.62 -15.06 -7.31
CA LYS A 47 2.08 -15.79 -8.46
C LYS A 47 0.93 -14.97 -9.06
N ASN A 48 1.20 -14.26 -10.16
CA ASN A 48 0.20 -13.44 -10.87
C ASN A 48 -0.43 -12.29 -10.04
N LEU A 49 0.26 -11.79 -9.02
CA LEU A 49 -0.18 -10.61 -8.27
C LEU A 49 -0.19 -9.39 -9.21
N LYS A 50 -1.32 -8.69 -9.27
CA LYS A 50 -1.54 -7.52 -10.15
C LYS A 50 -1.49 -6.20 -9.42
N GLY A 51 -1.72 -6.20 -8.12
CA GLY A 51 -1.68 -5.04 -7.27
C GLY A 51 -2.00 -5.38 -5.83
N ILE A 52 -1.77 -4.44 -4.94
CA ILE A 52 -2.03 -4.57 -3.50
C ILE A 52 -3.00 -3.47 -3.09
N MET A 53 -4.06 -3.83 -2.39
CA MET A 53 -4.94 -2.89 -1.75
C MET A 53 -4.67 -2.92 -0.25
N PHE A 54 -4.12 -1.86 0.29
CA PHE A 54 -3.86 -1.68 1.71
C PHE A 54 -5.01 -0.87 2.32
N VAL A 55 -5.87 -1.53 3.08
CA VAL A 55 -7.06 -0.90 3.66
C VAL A 55 -6.74 -0.35 5.05
N VAL A 56 -7.03 0.93 5.28
CA VAL A 56 -6.86 1.59 6.57
C VAL A 56 -8.18 2.18 7.07
N ASP A 57 -8.37 2.17 8.36
CA ASP A 57 -9.52 2.82 9.02
C ASP A 57 -9.22 4.31 9.23
N ALA A 58 -9.78 5.17 8.37
CA ALA A 58 -9.53 6.61 8.42
C ALA A 58 -10.06 7.28 9.70
N ALA A 59 -11.00 6.65 10.40
CA ALA A 59 -11.53 7.18 11.64
C ALA A 59 -10.59 6.92 12.84
N THR A 60 -9.88 5.79 12.84
CA THR A 60 -8.91 5.48 13.90
C THR A 60 -7.59 6.24 13.75
N LEU A 61 -7.24 6.66 12.54
CA LEU A 61 -6.04 7.46 12.28
C LEU A 61 -6.16 8.91 12.77
N SER A 62 -7.36 9.41 13.08
CA SER A 62 -7.61 10.77 13.56
C SER A 62 -7.38 10.97 15.06
N ASN A 63 -7.24 9.90 15.82
CA ASN A 63 -7.20 9.97 17.28
C ASN A 63 -5.76 10.14 17.78
N ASP A 64 -5.14 11.30 17.51
CA ASP A 64 -3.90 11.78 18.14
C ASP A 64 -4.11 12.26 19.61
N THR A 65 -5.06 11.71 20.32
CA THR A 65 -5.18 11.99 21.76
C THR A 65 -4.24 11.05 22.51
N GLU A 66 -3.27 11.63 23.19
CA GLU A 66 -2.20 10.99 23.97
C GLU A 66 -2.69 9.92 24.96
N ASP A 67 -4.00 9.76 25.15
CA ASP A 67 -4.58 8.94 26.19
C ASP A 67 -5.34 7.68 25.75
N ILE A 68 -5.55 7.42 24.46
CA ILE A 68 -6.35 6.25 24.03
C ILE A 68 -5.72 5.54 22.85
N VAL A 69 -5.07 4.42 23.15
CA VAL A 69 -4.58 3.38 22.26
C VAL A 69 -3.46 3.84 21.32
N GLU A 70 -2.24 3.79 21.84
CA GLU A 70 -1.06 3.61 21.03
C GLU A 70 -1.37 2.60 19.93
N GLY A 71 -1.34 2.99 18.66
CA GLY A 71 -1.22 1.96 17.66
C GLY A 71 -1.84 2.19 16.30
N GLY A 72 -2.93 2.89 16.16
CA GLY A 72 -3.64 2.91 14.87
C GLY A 72 -2.78 3.36 13.69
N LEU A 73 -2.24 4.58 13.74
CA LEU A 73 -1.40 5.14 12.69
C LEU A 73 -0.03 4.46 12.64
N THR A 74 0.65 4.34 13.79
CA THR A 74 1.98 3.72 13.88
C THR A 74 1.94 2.27 13.44
N GLU A 75 0.95 1.50 13.92
CA GLU A 75 0.81 0.09 13.57
C GLU A 75 0.50 -0.10 12.07
N ALA A 76 -0.35 0.73 11.50
CA ALA A 76 -0.65 0.72 10.06
C ALA A 76 0.59 1.11 9.24
N ALA A 77 1.33 2.15 9.67
CA ALA A 77 2.54 2.59 8.99
C ALA A 77 3.68 1.57 9.09
N GLU A 78 3.86 0.89 10.23
CA GLU A 78 4.84 -0.20 10.36
C GLU A 78 4.53 -1.35 9.40
N TYR A 79 3.26 -1.73 9.30
CA TYR A 79 2.87 -2.80 8.38
C TYR A 79 3.03 -2.38 6.92
N LEU A 80 2.64 -1.16 6.59
CA LEU A 80 2.86 -0.61 5.24
C LEU A 80 4.35 -0.52 4.91
N HIS A 81 5.18 -0.07 5.88
CA HIS A 81 6.64 -0.05 5.73
C HIS A 81 7.20 -1.42 5.37
N ASP A 82 6.76 -2.47 6.06
CA ASP A 82 7.26 -3.83 5.83
C ASP A 82 6.86 -4.37 4.44
N ILE A 83 5.63 -4.06 4.00
CA ILE A 83 5.17 -4.39 2.64
C ILE A 83 5.99 -3.66 1.59
N LEU A 84 6.13 -2.33 1.71
CA LEU A 84 6.86 -1.51 0.74
C LEU A 84 8.34 -1.87 0.68
N LEU A 85 8.97 -2.10 1.83
CA LEU A 85 10.38 -2.54 1.89
C LEU A 85 10.56 -3.92 1.24
N THR A 86 9.62 -4.84 1.43
CA THR A 86 9.65 -6.16 0.80
C THR A 86 9.56 -6.04 -0.72
N LEU A 87 8.67 -5.17 -1.23
CA LEU A 87 8.54 -4.88 -2.65
C LEU A 87 9.82 -4.24 -3.21
N GLN A 88 10.39 -3.27 -2.50
CA GLN A 88 11.65 -2.61 -2.87
C GLN A 88 12.79 -3.62 -2.96
N LYS A 89 12.96 -4.47 -1.94
CA LYS A 89 13.97 -5.53 -1.93
C LYS A 89 13.81 -6.51 -3.09
N ARG A 90 12.58 -6.86 -3.42
CA ARG A 90 12.28 -7.69 -4.58
C ARG A 90 12.72 -7.02 -5.88
N TYR A 91 12.46 -5.71 -6.03
CA TYR A 91 12.89 -4.95 -7.19
C TYR A 91 14.41 -4.90 -7.31
N THR A 92 15.11 -4.55 -6.25
CA THR A 92 16.58 -4.41 -6.21
C THR A 92 17.31 -5.75 -6.36
N SER A 93 16.71 -6.85 -5.88
CA SER A 93 17.28 -8.20 -5.97
C SER A 93 17.03 -8.87 -7.33
N SER A 94 16.17 -8.29 -8.16
CA SER A 94 15.85 -8.85 -9.47
C SER A 94 17.06 -8.76 -10.40
N LYS A 95 17.57 -9.92 -10.85
CA LYS A 95 18.67 -10.04 -11.83
C LYS A 95 18.18 -9.93 -13.28
N SER A 96 16.90 -9.68 -13.52
CA SER A 96 16.34 -9.57 -14.86
C SER A 96 16.70 -8.22 -15.47
N SER A 97 17.17 -8.22 -16.72
CA SER A 97 17.46 -7.00 -17.49
C SER A 97 16.22 -6.12 -17.76
N LYS A 98 15.02 -6.66 -17.56
CA LYS A 98 13.75 -5.92 -17.68
C LYS A 98 13.21 -5.43 -16.33
N GLY A 99 13.86 -5.81 -15.21
CA GLY A 99 13.31 -5.56 -13.87
C GLY A 99 12.01 -6.37 -13.60
N PRO A 100 11.49 -6.34 -12.36
CA PRO A 100 10.16 -6.85 -12.06
C PRO A 100 9.07 -6.00 -12.72
N SER A 101 7.92 -6.62 -12.99
CA SER A 101 6.73 -5.89 -13.40
C SER A 101 6.31 -4.88 -12.35
N GLU A 102 5.69 -3.79 -12.80
CA GLU A 102 5.07 -2.79 -11.93
C GLU A 102 4.15 -3.46 -10.90
N MET A 103 4.23 -2.97 -9.65
CA MET A 103 3.40 -3.45 -8.55
C MET A 103 2.65 -2.28 -7.93
N PRO A 104 1.48 -1.93 -8.48
CA PRO A 104 0.69 -0.83 -7.98
C PRO A 104 0.14 -1.13 -6.57
N VAL A 105 0.15 -0.11 -5.72
CA VAL A 105 -0.38 -0.18 -4.36
C VAL A 105 -1.47 0.88 -4.20
N LEU A 106 -2.66 0.47 -3.79
CA LEU A 106 -3.73 1.37 -3.39
C LEU A 106 -3.82 1.43 -1.88
N ILE A 107 -3.70 2.61 -1.31
CA ILE A 107 -4.05 2.88 0.09
C ILE A 107 -5.52 3.28 0.11
N ALA A 108 -6.37 2.37 0.56
CA ALA A 108 -7.80 2.55 0.63
C ALA A 108 -8.20 3.07 2.01
N ALA A 109 -8.43 4.38 2.11
CA ALA A 109 -8.91 5.04 3.33
C ALA A 109 -10.41 4.75 3.50
N ASN A 110 -10.73 3.77 4.34
CA ASN A 110 -12.08 3.30 4.60
C ASN A 110 -12.76 4.10 5.71
N LYS A 111 -14.09 3.99 5.78
CA LYS A 111 -14.97 4.62 6.77
C LYS A 111 -15.05 6.15 6.63
N LEU A 112 -14.92 6.69 5.43
CA LEU A 112 -15.09 8.13 5.19
C LEU A 112 -16.52 8.62 5.42
N ASP A 113 -17.48 7.72 5.59
CA ASP A 113 -18.84 8.01 6.04
C ASP A 113 -18.91 8.49 7.49
N LEU A 114 -17.89 8.21 8.30
CA LEU A 114 -17.83 8.64 9.68
C LEU A 114 -17.31 10.09 9.79
N PHE A 115 -17.96 10.88 10.63
CA PHE A 115 -17.58 12.29 10.86
C PHE A 115 -16.16 12.46 11.43
N THR A 116 -15.66 11.46 12.15
CA THR A 116 -14.30 11.44 12.71
C THR A 116 -13.23 11.01 11.74
N ALA A 117 -13.60 10.56 10.53
CA ALA A 117 -12.63 10.05 9.56
C ALA A 117 -11.78 11.16 8.97
N LEU A 118 -10.48 10.91 8.85
CA LEU A 118 -9.57 11.78 8.12
C LEU A 118 -9.85 11.70 6.62
N PRO A 119 -9.88 12.84 5.90
CA PRO A 119 -9.90 12.85 4.45
C PRO A 119 -8.73 12.04 3.85
N ALA A 120 -8.94 11.34 2.75
CA ALA A 120 -7.94 10.47 2.13
C ALA A 120 -6.57 11.15 1.92
N LYS A 121 -6.56 12.42 1.55
CA LYS A 121 -5.33 13.21 1.39
C LYS A 121 -4.57 13.36 2.71
N LEU A 122 -5.27 13.56 3.82
CA LEU A 122 -4.63 13.64 5.15
C LEU A 122 -4.16 12.27 5.62
N VAL A 123 -4.92 11.20 5.35
CA VAL A 123 -4.46 9.82 5.60
C VAL A 123 -3.12 9.57 4.90
N GLY A 124 -3.01 9.94 3.63
CA GLY A 124 -1.75 9.81 2.89
C GLY A 124 -0.60 10.58 3.52
N SER A 125 -0.81 11.87 3.86
CA SER A 125 0.25 12.68 4.46
C SER A 125 0.64 12.24 5.87
N SER A 126 -0.31 11.74 6.67
CA SER A 126 -0.04 11.20 8.01
C SER A 126 0.78 9.91 7.93
N LEU A 127 0.45 9.01 6.98
CA LEU A 127 1.23 7.80 6.74
C LEU A 127 2.65 8.13 6.25
N GLU A 128 2.84 9.09 5.34
CA GLU A 128 4.16 9.52 4.88
C GLU A 128 5.00 10.09 6.04
N ALA A 129 4.39 10.89 6.92
CA ALA A 129 5.08 11.45 8.09
C ALA A 129 5.51 10.34 9.06
N GLU A 130 4.62 9.38 9.33
CA GLU A 130 4.92 8.27 10.22
C GLU A 130 5.95 7.30 9.62
N LEU A 131 5.87 7.02 8.33
CA LEU A 131 6.89 6.25 7.60
C LEU A 131 8.26 6.93 7.65
N THR A 132 8.30 8.26 7.60
CA THR A 132 9.55 9.03 7.78
C THR A 132 10.14 8.80 9.17
N ARG A 133 9.29 8.81 10.22
CA ARG A 133 9.70 8.55 11.60
C ARG A 133 10.22 7.12 11.79
N ILE A 134 9.51 6.14 11.26
CA ILE A 134 9.90 4.72 11.32
C ILE A 134 11.23 4.51 10.60
N ARG A 135 11.38 5.06 9.39
CA ARG A 135 12.61 5.01 8.61
C ARG A 135 13.81 5.56 9.39
N ALA A 136 13.66 6.74 9.99
CA ALA A 136 14.72 7.36 10.80
C ALA A 136 15.07 6.52 12.03
N SER A 137 14.08 5.92 12.70
CA SER A 137 14.29 5.06 13.87
C SER A 137 15.03 3.77 13.48
N ARG A 138 14.63 3.10 12.40
CA ARG A 138 15.25 1.86 11.93
C ARG A 138 16.68 2.09 11.41
N SER A 139 16.93 3.21 10.71
CA SER A 139 18.28 3.58 10.27
C SER A 139 19.23 3.82 11.45
N LYS A 140 18.79 4.51 12.50
CA LYS A 140 19.58 4.68 13.71
C LYS A 140 19.88 3.36 14.42
N GLY A 141 18.90 2.46 14.50
CA GLY A 141 19.07 1.14 15.10
C GLY A 141 20.11 0.29 14.35
N LEU A 142 20.15 0.37 13.03
CA LEU A 142 21.16 -0.32 12.21
C LEU A 142 22.58 0.23 12.47
N LEU A 143 22.74 1.54 12.53
CA LEU A 143 24.03 2.19 12.83
C LEU A 143 24.54 1.85 14.23
N ASP A 144 23.67 1.78 15.23
CA ASP A 144 24.03 1.48 16.63
C ASP A 144 24.38 0.00 16.84
N SER A 145 23.83 -0.90 16.01
CA SER A 145 24.11 -2.34 16.09
C SER A 145 25.45 -2.76 15.47
N GLY A 146 26.15 -1.86 14.78
CA GLY A 146 27.44 -2.15 14.13
C GLY A 146 27.40 -3.20 13.02
N ILE A 147 26.22 -3.62 12.63
CA ILE A 147 25.99 -4.58 11.53
C ILE A 147 25.90 -3.78 10.25
N GLY A 148 26.99 -3.66 9.50
CA GLY A 148 26.92 -2.99 8.19
C GLY A 148 28.14 -2.16 7.79
N MET A 149 29.21 -2.14 8.57
CA MET A 149 30.37 -1.28 8.26
C MET A 149 31.21 -1.72 7.04
N ASP A 150 30.92 -2.88 6.43
CA ASP A 150 31.80 -3.45 5.39
C ASP A 150 31.24 -3.41 3.95
N ASP A 151 29.98 -2.99 3.75
CA ASP A 151 29.43 -2.92 2.39
C ASP A 151 28.36 -1.81 2.26
N ASN A 152 28.79 -0.61 1.81
CA ASN A 152 27.91 0.54 1.55
C ASN A 152 26.74 0.23 0.58
N SER A 153 26.82 -0.86 -0.17
CA SER A 153 25.78 -1.29 -1.10
C SER A 153 24.62 -2.05 -0.41
N ALA A 154 24.87 -2.61 0.80
CA ALA A 154 23.85 -3.33 1.55
C ALA A 154 22.95 -2.37 2.36
N GLU A 155 23.54 -1.28 2.87
CA GLU A 155 22.83 -0.28 3.69
C GLU A 155 21.72 0.42 2.91
N ASP A 156 21.94 0.77 1.64
CA ASP A 156 20.95 1.41 0.77
C ASP A 156 19.73 0.51 0.49
N ARG A 157 19.91 -0.81 0.53
CA ARG A 157 18.82 -1.77 0.22
C ARG A 157 17.84 -1.96 1.37
N ASP A 158 18.26 -1.65 2.58
CA ASP A 158 17.45 -1.85 3.79
C ASP A 158 16.71 -0.59 4.25
N VAL A 159 16.94 0.55 3.57
CA VAL A 159 16.23 1.80 3.84
C VAL A 159 15.11 2.00 2.82
N LEU A 160 13.89 2.17 3.29
CA LEU A 160 12.73 2.40 2.44
C LEU A 160 12.89 3.71 1.64
N GLY A 161 12.75 3.65 0.31
CA GLY A 161 12.91 4.81 -0.58
C GLY A 161 14.37 5.25 -0.75
N GLY A 162 15.37 4.39 -0.40
CA GLY A 162 16.79 4.67 -0.55
C GLY A 162 17.40 5.52 0.57
N ALA A 163 18.72 5.74 0.52
CA ALA A 163 19.51 6.40 1.57
C ALA A 163 19.34 7.92 1.70
N GLY A 164 18.40 8.54 0.98
CA GLY A 164 18.17 9.98 1.03
C GLY A 164 17.81 10.50 2.43
N GLU A 165 18.40 11.63 2.86
CA GLU A 165 18.13 12.27 4.16
C GLU A 165 16.76 12.98 4.26
N GLY A 166 15.98 13.02 3.18
CA GLY A 166 14.70 13.72 3.11
C GLY A 166 13.54 12.97 3.77
N ALA A 167 12.41 13.66 3.96
CA ALA A 167 11.16 13.04 4.37
C ALA A 167 10.71 12.03 3.31
N PHE A 168 10.21 10.88 3.77
CA PHE A 168 9.66 9.86 2.86
C PHE A 168 8.40 10.39 2.16
N LYS A 169 8.31 10.13 0.88
CA LYS A 169 7.13 10.41 0.05
C LYS A 169 6.78 9.17 -0.78
N PHE A 170 5.51 8.93 -0.98
CA PHE A 170 5.06 7.80 -1.79
C PHE A 170 5.61 7.84 -3.23
N GLY A 171 5.79 9.03 -3.80
CA GLY A 171 6.42 9.20 -5.11
C GLY A 171 7.85 8.65 -5.21
N MET A 172 8.58 8.50 -4.09
CA MET A 172 9.91 7.87 -4.10
C MET A 172 9.83 6.38 -4.49
N MET A 173 8.69 5.73 -4.29
CA MET A 173 8.52 4.32 -4.60
C MET A 173 8.34 4.06 -6.10
N GLU A 174 8.07 5.09 -6.90
CA GLU A 174 8.01 5.00 -8.37
C GLU A 174 9.36 4.58 -8.98
N GLU A 175 10.49 4.96 -8.35
CA GLU A 175 11.83 4.52 -8.76
C GLU A 175 12.00 2.98 -8.69
N TYR A 176 11.20 2.35 -7.83
CA TYR A 176 11.18 0.90 -7.66
C TYR A 176 10.02 0.22 -8.40
N ASN A 177 9.38 0.91 -9.32
CA ASN A 177 8.21 0.42 -10.07
C ASN A 177 7.02 0.08 -9.16
N ILE A 178 6.84 0.86 -8.08
CA ILE A 178 5.78 0.71 -7.09
C ILE A 178 4.99 2.01 -7.01
N PRO A 179 4.10 2.30 -7.97
CA PRO A 179 3.22 3.46 -7.89
C PRO A 179 2.23 3.28 -6.73
N ILE A 180 2.09 4.32 -5.91
CA ILE A 180 1.20 4.32 -4.75
C ILE A 180 0.13 5.38 -4.94
N GLU A 181 -1.13 4.96 -4.87
CA GLU A 181 -2.28 5.85 -4.88
C GLU A 181 -3.01 5.82 -3.53
N VAL A 182 -3.59 6.96 -3.13
CA VAL A 182 -4.43 7.05 -1.94
C VAL A 182 -5.84 7.43 -2.37
N SER A 183 -6.80 6.58 -2.06
CA SER A 183 -8.20 6.80 -2.39
C SER A 183 -9.10 6.55 -1.19
N GLY A 184 -10.07 7.43 -1.00
CA GLY A 184 -11.05 7.30 0.07
C GLY A 184 -12.30 6.58 -0.38
N GLY A 185 -13.03 6.04 0.60
CA GLY A 185 -14.30 5.39 0.38
C GLY A 185 -14.91 4.84 1.67
N SER A 186 -16.02 4.15 1.51
CA SER A 186 -16.72 3.50 2.63
C SER A 186 -17.36 2.20 2.15
N VAL A 187 -17.04 1.10 2.84
CA VAL A 187 -17.66 -0.20 2.54
C VAL A 187 -19.07 -0.26 3.12
N MET A 188 -19.30 0.42 4.24
CA MET A 188 -20.59 0.47 4.92
C MET A 188 -20.89 1.91 5.32
N GLY A 189 -21.84 2.52 4.66
CA GLY A 189 -22.33 3.85 5.00
C GLY A 189 -23.86 3.87 5.11
N SER A 190 -24.43 4.88 5.76
CA SER A 190 -25.88 5.05 5.88
C SER A 190 -26.58 5.22 4.53
N GLU A 191 -25.87 5.74 3.53
CA GLU A 191 -26.35 5.94 2.16
C GLU A 191 -25.92 4.83 1.19
N GLY A 192 -25.28 3.76 1.70
CA GLY A 192 -24.74 2.66 0.92
C GLY A 192 -23.23 2.64 0.85
N THR A 193 -22.70 1.83 -0.05
CA THR A 193 -21.24 1.68 -0.25
C THR A 193 -20.71 2.77 -1.17
N ASP A 194 -19.58 3.40 -0.81
CA ASP A 194 -18.81 4.30 -1.67
C ASP A 194 -17.42 3.70 -1.94
N VAL A 195 -17.37 2.73 -2.84
CA VAL A 195 -16.15 2.00 -3.22
C VAL A 195 -15.84 2.08 -4.72
N GLN A 196 -16.53 2.97 -5.42
CA GLN A 196 -16.44 3.08 -6.88
C GLN A 196 -15.00 3.35 -7.36
N ASN A 197 -14.29 4.23 -6.67
CA ASN A 197 -12.91 4.57 -7.01
C ASN A 197 -11.96 3.37 -6.84
N TRP A 198 -12.19 2.54 -5.82
CA TRP A 198 -11.40 1.33 -5.60
C TRP A 198 -11.65 0.28 -6.69
N TRP A 199 -12.91 0.11 -7.10
CA TRP A 199 -13.26 -0.76 -8.23
C TRP A 199 -12.65 -0.26 -9.54
N GLN A 200 -12.66 1.06 -9.77
CA GLN A 200 -12.03 1.65 -10.94
C GLN A 200 -10.52 1.42 -10.94
N TRP A 201 -9.86 1.57 -9.78
CA TRP A 201 -8.44 1.30 -9.64
C TRP A 201 -8.13 -0.18 -9.96
N ILE A 202 -8.87 -1.12 -9.40
CA ILE A 202 -8.72 -2.55 -9.70
C ILE A 202 -8.88 -2.80 -11.21
N ALA A 203 -9.92 -2.24 -11.84
CA ALA A 203 -10.18 -2.43 -13.26
C ALA A 203 -9.06 -1.91 -14.17
N ASN A 204 -8.38 -0.84 -13.76
CA ASN A 204 -7.27 -0.25 -14.51
C ASN A 204 -6.00 -1.11 -14.46
N HIS A 205 -5.82 -1.93 -13.42
CA HIS A 205 -4.62 -2.75 -13.21
C HIS A 205 -4.81 -4.24 -13.55
N LEU A 206 -5.98 -4.62 -14.06
CA LEU A 206 -6.27 -5.96 -14.59
C LEU A 206 -5.98 -6.02 -16.09
#